data_5d55e744591e842c104c6d917c6a318b
#
_entry.id   5d55e744591e842c104c6d917c6a318b
#
_cell.length_a   1.000
_cell.length_b   1.000
_cell.length_c   1.000
_cell.angle_alpha   90.00
_cell.angle_beta   90.00
_cell.angle_gamma   90.00
#
_symmetry.space_group_name_H-M   'P 1'
#
loop_
_entity.id
_entity.type
_entity.pdbx_description
1 polymer ?
#
loop_
_entity_poly.entity_id
_entity_poly.type
_entity_poly.pdbx_seq_one_letter_code
_entity_poly.pdbx_strand_id
1 'polypeptide(L)'
;MTFTKRALFVDHKTQTIFPAEVTVANGKIDSIRKLPEGSEVDEGYIMPGFVDSHIHIESSMLIPSEFARLAVIHGTIATISDPHEIANVCGIDGVQFMIDNGKTVPFKFNFGAPSCVPATTFETAGAALNASQVAELLKSDDILYLSEMMNFPGV
;
A
#
# COMPACT_ATOMS: atom_id res chain seq x y z
N MET A 1 -1.42 24.77 -5.56
CA MET A 1 -1.26 25.21 -4.16
C MET A 1 0.19 25.02 -3.77
N THR A 2 0.80 26.04 -3.16
CA THR A 2 2.18 25.99 -2.66
C THR A 2 2.15 26.36 -1.20
N PHE A 3 2.89 25.61 -0.37
CA PHE A 3 3.07 25.94 1.05
C PHE A 3 4.45 25.49 1.52
N THR A 4 4.90 26.07 2.61
CA THR A 4 6.18 25.75 3.24
C THR A 4 5.95 25.38 4.70
N LYS A 5 6.65 24.36 5.18
CA LYS A 5 6.62 23.89 6.55
C LYS A 5 8.05 23.78 7.10
N ARG A 6 8.27 24.27 8.33
CA ARG A 6 9.53 24.05 9.06
C ARG A 6 9.30 23.00 10.13
N ALA A 7 10.14 21.97 10.14
CA ALA A 7 10.10 20.92 11.17
C ALA A 7 11.43 20.16 11.23
N LEU A 8 11.55 19.23 12.15
CA LEU A 8 12.63 18.25 12.13
C LEU A 8 12.41 17.28 10.97
N PHE A 9 13.33 17.28 10.01
CA PHE A 9 13.27 16.38 8.86
C PHE A 9 14.04 15.10 9.17
N VAL A 10 13.36 13.96 8.98
CA VAL A 10 13.94 12.62 9.11
C VAL A 10 14.42 12.16 7.73
N ASP A 11 15.73 12.20 7.53
CA ASP A 11 16.35 11.67 6.32
C ASP A 11 16.73 10.19 6.52
N HIS A 12 15.89 9.31 5.99
CA HIS A 12 16.10 7.86 6.07
C HIS A 12 17.32 7.38 5.26
N LYS A 13 17.78 8.15 4.27
CA LYS A 13 18.93 7.77 3.43
C LYS A 13 20.24 8.00 4.16
N THR A 14 20.34 9.12 4.85
CA THR A 14 21.55 9.47 5.63
C THR A 14 21.44 9.07 7.09
N GLN A 15 20.27 8.59 7.53
CA GLN A 15 19.96 8.23 8.92
C GLN A 15 20.19 9.41 9.89
N THR A 16 19.84 10.62 9.45
CA THR A 16 19.99 11.85 10.24
C THR A 16 18.67 12.55 10.43
N ILE A 17 18.59 13.33 11.52
CA ILE A 17 17.46 14.23 11.79
C ILE A 17 18.04 15.64 11.91
N PHE A 18 17.45 16.60 11.20
CA PHE A 18 17.90 17.99 11.22
C PHE A 18 16.74 18.96 11.01
N PRO A 19 16.85 20.20 11.50
CA PRO A 19 15.89 21.25 11.20
C PRO A 19 15.86 21.53 9.70
N ALA A 20 14.67 21.55 9.10
CA ALA A 20 14.53 21.82 7.68
C ALA A 20 13.30 22.68 7.38
N GLU A 21 13.37 23.33 6.24
CA GLU A 21 12.25 23.99 5.59
C GLU A 21 11.91 23.18 4.33
N VAL A 22 10.69 22.66 4.30
CA VAL A 22 10.18 21.83 3.19
C VAL A 22 9.12 22.63 2.46
N THR A 23 9.33 22.83 1.17
CA THR A 23 8.36 23.48 0.28
C THR A 23 7.65 22.42 -0.54
N VAL A 24 6.33 22.52 -0.57
CA VAL A 24 5.46 21.68 -1.41
C VAL A 24 4.80 22.57 -2.45
N ALA A 25 4.90 22.19 -3.71
CA ALA A 25 4.27 22.87 -4.83
C ALA A 25 3.56 21.86 -5.72
N ASN A 26 2.31 22.14 -6.08
CA ASN A 26 1.50 21.28 -6.97
C ASN A 26 1.42 19.81 -6.49
N GLY A 27 1.30 19.61 -5.18
CA GLY A 27 1.18 18.27 -4.56
C GLY A 27 2.49 17.47 -4.54
N LYS A 28 3.64 18.09 -4.84
CA LYS A 28 4.97 17.47 -4.81
C LYS A 28 5.91 18.25 -3.92
N ILE A 29 6.88 17.57 -3.32
CA ILE A 29 7.99 18.21 -2.62
C ILE A 29 8.84 18.91 -3.69
N ASP A 30 8.90 20.23 -3.59
CA ASP A 30 9.67 21.09 -4.48
C ASP A 30 11.11 21.24 -3.98
N SER A 31 11.27 21.46 -2.67
CA SER A 31 12.59 21.60 -2.06
C SER A 31 12.59 21.17 -0.59
N ILE A 32 13.75 20.69 -0.15
CA ILE A 32 14.07 20.43 1.25
C ILE A 32 15.35 21.20 1.55
N ARG A 33 15.24 22.28 2.32
CA ARG A 33 16.38 23.13 2.69
C ARG A 33 16.75 22.88 4.16
N LYS A 34 17.94 22.34 4.38
CA LYS A 34 18.49 22.20 5.74
C LYS A 34 18.71 23.57 6.35
N LEU A 35 18.26 23.73 7.57
CA LEU A 35 18.47 24.93 8.39
C LEU A 35 19.67 24.75 9.33
N PRO A 36 20.26 25.83 9.82
CA PRO A 36 21.29 25.77 10.85
C PRO A 36 20.81 24.99 12.07
N GLU A 37 21.74 24.34 12.75
CA GLU A 37 21.45 23.67 14.02
C GLU A 37 20.94 24.67 15.06
N GLY A 38 19.90 24.30 15.81
CA GLY A 38 19.24 25.19 16.76
C GLY A 38 18.24 26.16 16.14
N SER A 39 17.98 26.10 14.82
CA SER A 39 16.91 26.87 14.21
C SER A 39 15.55 26.55 14.82
N GLU A 40 14.76 27.59 15.07
CA GLU A 40 13.37 27.40 15.51
C GLU A 40 12.52 26.77 14.41
N VAL A 41 11.87 25.66 14.76
CA VAL A 41 10.97 24.92 13.88
C VAL A 41 9.68 24.57 14.64
N ASP A 42 8.64 24.26 13.92
CA ASP A 42 7.38 23.77 14.50
C ASP A 42 7.59 22.43 15.22
N GLU A 43 6.71 22.12 16.16
CA GLU A 43 6.72 20.81 16.80
C GLU A 43 6.46 19.67 15.80
N GLY A 44 7.16 18.56 15.99
CA GLY A 44 7.00 17.34 15.23
C GLY A 44 8.05 17.13 14.15
N TYR A 45 7.78 16.12 13.34
CA TYR A 45 8.71 15.63 12.34
C TYR A 45 8.07 15.62 10.96
N ILE A 46 8.88 15.85 9.93
CA ILE A 46 8.53 15.54 8.54
C ILE A 46 9.32 14.29 8.14
N MET A 47 8.63 13.25 7.73
CA MET A 47 9.21 11.98 7.34
C MET A 47 8.39 11.36 6.20
N PRO A 48 8.93 10.38 5.45
CA PRO A 48 8.14 9.60 4.51
C PRO A 48 6.97 8.92 5.23
N GLY A 49 5.82 8.87 4.57
CA GLY A 49 4.68 8.12 5.08
C GLY A 49 4.99 6.61 5.14
N PHE A 50 4.28 5.91 6.01
CA PHE A 50 4.47 4.47 6.21
C PHE A 50 3.94 3.65 5.04
N VAL A 51 4.61 2.54 4.78
CA VAL A 51 4.14 1.49 3.88
C VAL A 51 3.77 0.28 4.74
N ASP A 52 2.52 -0.14 4.69
CA ASP A 52 2.14 -1.43 5.26
C ASP A 52 2.65 -2.52 4.31
N SER A 53 3.60 -3.30 4.78
CA SER A 53 4.34 -4.25 3.94
C SER A 53 3.65 -5.59 3.74
N HIS A 54 2.52 -5.84 4.42
CA HIS A 54 1.70 -7.03 4.25
C HIS A 54 0.31 -6.81 4.85
N ILE A 55 -0.70 -6.74 4.01
CA ILE A 55 -2.08 -6.58 4.47
C ILE A 55 -3.09 -7.28 3.54
N HIS A 56 -4.11 -7.83 4.16
CA HIS A 56 -5.37 -8.23 3.52
C HIS A 56 -6.41 -7.16 3.83
N ILE A 57 -6.68 -6.28 2.88
CA ILE A 57 -7.57 -5.13 3.11
C ILE A 57 -8.97 -5.60 3.48
N GLU A 58 -9.44 -6.66 2.85
CA GLU A 58 -10.75 -7.26 3.08
C GLU A 58 -10.93 -7.78 4.51
N SER A 59 -9.86 -8.19 5.20
CA SER A 59 -9.90 -8.56 6.62
C SER A 59 -10.30 -7.40 7.52
N SER A 60 -10.12 -6.16 7.08
CA SER A 60 -10.63 -4.97 7.76
C SER A 60 -12.13 -4.75 7.57
N MET A 61 -12.81 -5.57 6.75
CA MET A 61 -14.19 -5.40 6.30
C MET A 61 -14.44 -4.11 5.51
N LEU A 62 -13.39 -3.54 4.93
CA LEU A 62 -13.45 -2.32 4.14
C LEU A 62 -13.05 -2.59 2.69
N ILE A 63 -13.58 -1.78 1.79
CA ILE A 63 -13.07 -1.68 0.42
C ILE A 63 -11.83 -0.77 0.39
N PRO A 64 -10.95 -0.88 -0.61
CA PRO A 64 -9.71 -0.11 -0.65
C PRO A 64 -9.86 1.39 -0.46
N SER A 65 -10.86 2.02 -1.09
CA SER A 65 -11.08 3.47 -0.95
C SER A 65 -11.42 3.89 0.48
N GLU A 66 -12.18 3.09 1.23
CA GLU A 66 -12.51 3.38 2.63
C GLU A 66 -11.34 3.04 3.56
N PHE A 67 -10.61 1.95 3.27
CA PHE A 67 -9.38 1.63 3.96
C PHE A 67 -8.37 2.79 3.86
N ALA A 68 -8.15 3.32 2.66
CA ALA A 68 -7.25 4.44 2.44
C ALA A 68 -7.60 5.66 3.29
N ARG A 69 -8.91 5.97 3.40
CA ARG A 69 -9.41 7.09 4.20
C ARG A 69 -9.07 6.96 5.69
N LEU A 70 -9.10 5.74 6.22
CA LEU A 70 -8.72 5.48 7.61
C LEU A 70 -7.20 5.35 7.78
N ALA A 71 -6.50 4.72 6.85
CA ALA A 71 -5.06 4.47 6.96
C ALA A 71 -4.24 5.76 6.90
N VAL A 72 -4.63 6.71 6.05
CA VAL A 72 -3.86 7.94 5.82
C VAL A 72 -3.80 8.84 7.04
N ILE A 73 -4.82 8.85 7.88
CA ILE A 73 -4.80 9.66 9.12
C ILE A 73 -3.84 9.11 10.18
N HIS A 74 -3.40 7.87 10.02
CA HIS A 74 -2.37 7.23 10.84
C HIS A 74 -0.99 7.21 10.18
N GLY A 75 -0.85 7.90 9.04
CA GLY A 75 0.43 8.07 8.35
C GLY A 75 0.77 6.98 7.33
N THR A 76 -0.09 6.00 7.12
CA THR A 76 0.10 4.98 6.07
C THR A 76 -0.32 5.57 4.71
N ILE A 77 0.55 5.48 3.72
CA ILE A 77 0.35 6.05 2.38
C ILE A 77 0.38 5.01 1.26
N ALA A 78 0.80 3.79 1.59
CA ALA A 78 0.90 2.69 0.64
C ALA A 78 0.72 1.35 1.35
N THR A 79 0.33 0.34 0.59
CA THR A 79 0.23 -1.05 1.06
C THR A 79 0.85 -2.02 0.05
N ILE A 80 1.34 -3.14 0.57
CA ILE A 80 1.61 -4.37 -0.18
C ILE A 80 0.47 -5.32 0.19
N SER A 81 -0.46 -5.51 -0.73
CA SER A 81 -1.77 -6.12 -0.43
C SER A 81 -1.94 -7.44 -1.15
N ASP A 82 -2.41 -8.44 -0.43
CA ASP A 82 -2.79 -9.73 -1.00
C ASP A 82 -4.32 -9.89 -0.93
N PRO A 83 -5.04 -9.83 -2.07
CA PRO A 83 -6.49 -9.87 -2.12
C PRO A 83 -7.04 -11.32 -2.18
N HIS A 84 -6.42 -12.29 -1.49
CA HIS A 84 -6.83 -13.68 -1.62
C HIS A 84 -8.14 -14.00 -0.89
N GLU A 85 -8.52 -13.27 0.16
CA GLU A 85 -9.79 -13.51 0.86
C GLU A 85 -10.98 -13.15 -0.03
N ILE A 86 -10.92 -12.02 -0.72
CA ILE A 86 -11.97 -11.71 -1.70
C ILE A 86 -11.90 -12.66 -2.91
N ALA A 87 -10.71 -13.11 -3.28
CA ALA A 87 -10.53 -14.10 -4.33
C ALA A 87 -11.14 -15.47 -3.95
N ASN A 88 -11.07 -15.87 -2.67
CA ASN A 88 -11.75 -17.07 -2.16
C ASN A 88 -13.27 -17.02 -2.33
N VAL A 89 -13.86 -15.83 -2.38
CA VAL A 89 -15.32 -15.65 -2.51
C VAL A 89 -15.72 -15.38 -3.95
N CYS A 90 -15.03 -14.49 -4.63
CA CYS A 90 -15.40 -13.93 -5.93
C CYS A 90 -14.40 -14.24 -7.06
N GLY A 91 -13.33 -14.99 -6.80
CA GLY A 91 -12.33 -15.31 -7.82
C GLY A 91 -11.61 -14.06 -8.35
N ILE A 92 -11.28 -14.10 -9.65
CA ILE A 92 -10.60 -13.01 -10.36
C ILE A 92 -11.40 -11.70 -10.31
N ASP A 93 -12.73 -11.79 -10.39
CA ASP A 93 -13.60 -10.59 -10.34
C ASP A 93 -13.45 -9.85 -9.00
N GLY A 94 -13.24 -10.57 -7.90
CA GLY A 94 -12.94 -9.98 -6.60
C GLY A 94 -11.61 -9.24 -6.59
N VAL A 95 -10.57 -9.83 -7.16
CA VAL A 95 -9.25 -9.18 -7.30
C VAL A 95 -9.37 -7.91 -8.15
N GLN A 96 -10.06 -7.99 -9.28
CA GLN A 96 -10.26 -6.85 -10.17
C GLN A 96 -11.05 -5.73 -9.48
N PHE A 97 -12.07 -6.08 -8.70
CA PHE A 97 -12.81 -5.10 -7.90
C PHE A 97 -11.90 -4.34 -6.93
N MET A 98 -10.99 -5.05 -6.24
CA MET A 98 -10.06 -4.40 -5.29
C MET A 98 -9.13 -3.43 -6.01
N ILE A 99 -8.61 -3.82 -7.17
CA ILE A 99 -7.76 -2.98 -8.01
C ILE A 99 -8.52 -1.73 -8.47
N ASP A 100 -9.69 -1.91 -9.07
CA ASP A 100 -10.47 -0.81 -9.64
C ASP A 100 -10.95 0.16 -8.56
N ASN A 101 -11.39 -0.35 -7.42
CA ASN A 101 -11.76 0.49 -6.29
C ASN A 101 -10.55 1.25 -5.73
N GLY A 102 -9.39 0.61 -5.64
CA GLY A 102 -8.15 1.24 -5.19
C GLY A 102 -7.73 2.42 -6.07
N LYS A 103 -7.98 2.35 -7.39
CA LYS A 103 -7.67 3.44 -8.34
C LYS A 103 -8.54 4.68 -8.16
N THR A 104 -9.62 4.61 -7.40
CA THR A 104 -10.52 5.76 -7.18
C THR A 104 -9.98 6.79 -6.20
N VAL A 105 -8.90 6.48 -5.47
CA VAL A 105 -8.30 7.34 -4.45
C VAL A 105 -6.79 7.49 -4.65
N PRO A 106 -6.19 8.60 -4.21
CA PRO A 106 -4.74 8.84 -4.40
C PRO A 106 -3.88 8.12 -3.34
N PHE A 107 -4.24 6.89 -2.99
CA PHE A 107 -3.48 6.02 -2.11
C PHE A 107 -2.76 4.97 -2.96
N LYS A 108 -1.58 4.54 -2.55
CA LYS A 108 -0.76 3.60 -3.33
C LYS A 108 -1.04 2.16 -2.90
N PHE A 109 -1.96 1.52 -3.57
CA PHE A 109 -2.19 0.09 -3.43
C PHE A 109 -1.26 -0.67 -4.37
N ASN A 110 -0.51 -1.63 -3.82
CA ASN A 110 0.30 -2.55 -4.59
C ASN A 110 -0.29 -3.94 -4.36
N PHE A 111 -1.04 -4.44 -5.34
CA PHE A 111 -1.68 -5.75 -5.26
C PHE A 111 -0.79 -6.85 -5.82
N GLY A 112 -0.81 -8.00 -5.15
CA GLY A 112 -0.23 -9.24 -5.63
C GLY A 112 -1.28 -10.16 -6.26
N ALA A 113 -0.84 -11.13 -7.06
CA ALA A 113 -1.69 -12.20 -7.54
C ALA A 113 -1.86 -13.24 -6.41
N PRO A 114 -3.09 -13.55 -5.96
CA PRO A 114 -3.32 -14.63 -5.01
C PRO A 114 -2.77 -15.96 -5.53
N SER A 115 -1.85 -16.56 -4.78
CA SER A 115 -1.13 -17.76 -5.22
C SER A 115 -1.86 -19.07 -4.95
N CYS A 116 -2.76 -19.07 -3.95
CA CYS A 116 -3.52 -20.24 -3.52
C CYS A 116 -4.95 -19.83 -3.16
N VAL A 117 -5.87 -20.15 -4.05
CA VAL A 117 -7.32 -19.94 -3.87
C VAL A 117 -8.04 -21.23 -4.28
N PRO A 118 -8.62 -21.94 -3.30
CA PRO A 118 -8.61 -21.72 -1.85
C PRO A 118 -7.22 -21.91 -1.22
N ALA A 119 -7.07 -21.41 0.00
CA ALA A 119 -5.82 -21.50 0.77
C ALA A 119 -5.44 -22.95 1.14
N THR A 120 -6.40 -23.86 1.21
CA THR A 120 -6.20 -25.29 1.41
C THR A 120 -7.06 -26.12 0.48
N THR A 121 -6.67 -27.38 0.24
CA THR A 121 -7.39 -28.28 -0.67
C THR A 121 -8.69 -28.86 -0.08
N PHE A 122 -8.93 -28.67 1.20
CA PHE A 122 -10.07 -29.25 1.93
C PHE A 122 -11.06 -28.23 2.50
N GLU A 123 -10.83 -26.94 2.27
CA GLU A 123 -11.79 -25.91 2.67
C GLU A 123 -12.88 -25.71 1.58
N THR A 124 -14.03 -25.20 2.04
CA THR A 124 -15.09 -24.76 1.14
C THR A 124 -14.86 -23.31 0.79
N ALA A 125 -14.74 -23.00 -0.50
CA ALA A 125 -14.56 -21.67 -1.03
C ALA A 125 -15.64 -21.33 -2.06
N GLY A 126 -15.88 -20.05 -2.30
CA GLY A 126 -16.80 -19.56 -3.33
C GLY A 126 -16.18 -19.63 -4.73
N ALA A 127 -14.86 -19.63 -4.82
CA ALA A 127 -14.12 -19.69 -6.07
C ALA A 127 -12.78 -20.44 -5.90
N ALA A 128 -12.12 -20.70 -7.02
CA ALA A 128 -10.78 -21.25 -7.08
C ALA A 128 -9.99 -20.60 -8.20
N LEU A 129 -8.68 -20.45 -8.02
CA LEU A 129 -7.74 -19.99 -9.04
C LEU A 129 -6.74 -21.10 -9.36
N ASN A 130 -6.62 -21.43 -10.62
CA ASN A 130 -5.60 -22.35 -11.10
C ASN A 130 -4.35 -21.59 -11.59
N ALA A 131 -3.26 -22.32 -11.84
CA ALA A 131 -1.98 -21.74 -12.25
C ALA A 131 -2.07 -20.86 -13.51
N SER A 132 -2.93 -21.19 -14.48
CA SER A 132 -3.10 -20.39 -15.70
C SER A 132 -3.80 -19.05 -15.42
N GLN A 133 -4.75 -19.03 -14.49
CA GLN A 133 -5.43 -17.81 -14.05
C GLN A 133 -4.48 -16.90 -13.25
N VAL A 134 -3.67 -17.48 -12.38
CA VAL A 134 -2.62 -16.73 -11.65
C VAL A 134 -1.60 -16.16 -12.64
N ALA A 135 -1.16 -16.94 -13.62
CA ALA A 135 -0.25 -16.47 -14.67
C ALA A 135 -0.87 -15.34 -15.52
N GLU A 136 -2.18 -15.34 -15.72
CA GLU A 136 -2.87 -14.25 -16.42
C GLU A 136 -2.92 -12.98 -15.57
N LEU A 137 -3.22 -13.09 -14.28
CA LEU A 137 -3.15 -11.96 -13.36
C LEU A 137 -1.75 -11.33 -13.35
N LEU A 138 -0.68 -12.13 -13.32
CA LEU A 138 0.70 -11.65 -13.34
C LEU A 138 1.13 -10.93 -14.63
N LYS A 139 0.34 -10.99 -15.70
CA LYS A 139 0.58 -10.20 -16.91
C LYS A 139 0.00 -8.79 -16.83
N SER A 140 -0.87 -8.54 -15.87
CA SER A 140 -1.45 -7.22 -15.66
C SER A 140 -0.42 -6.26 -15.07
N ASP A 141 -0.37 -5.03 -15.57
CA ASP A 141 0.45 -3.95 -15.00
C ASP A 141 -0.01 -3.54 -13.58
N ASP A 142 -1.19 -3.95 -13.17
CA ASP A 142 -1.77 -3.65 -11.86
C ASP A 142 -1.34 -4.67 -10.78
N ILE A 143 -0.78 -5.80 -11.19
CA ILE A 143 -0.31 -6.86 -10.30
C ILE A 143 1.22 -6.87 -10.30
N LEU A 144 1.83 -6.63 -9.14
CA LEU A 144 3.26 -6.38 -9.06
C LEU A 144 4.08 -7.59 -8.62
N TYR A 145 3.45 -8.60 -8.02
CA TYR A 145 4.14 -9.77 -7.46
C TYR A 145 3.18 -10.95 -7.30
N LEU A 146 3.73 -12.13 -7.07
CA LEU A 146 3.00 -13.29 -6.60
C LEU A 146 2.86 -13.20 -5.08
N SER A 147 1.64 -13.28 -4.56
CA SER A 147 1.36 -13.19 -3.15
C SER A 147 1.82 -14.42 -2.36
N GLU A 148 1.59 -14.43 -1.05
CA GLU A 148 2.01 -15.52 -0.17
C GLU A 148 1.39 -16.88 -0.57
N MET A 149 2.15 -17.94 -0.32
CA MET A 149 1.72 -19.31 -0.57
C MET A 149 1.39 -20.02 0.76
N MET A 150 0.11 -20.14 1.05
CA MET A 150 -0.38 -20.85 2.25
C MET A 150 -0.55 -22.36 2.03
N ASN A 151 -0.88 -22.75 0.80
CA ASN A 151 -1.08 -24.15 0.44
C ASN A 151 0.24 -24.83 0.07
N PHE A 152 1.15 -24.96 1.03
CA PHE A 152 2.44 -25.61 0.81
C PHE A 152 2.36 -26.99 0.14
N PRO A 153 1.40 -27.89 0.48
CA PRO A 153 1.29 -29.16 -0.21
C PRO A 153 0.87 -29.07 -1.68
N GLY A 154 0.38 -27.90 -2.12
CA GLY A 154 -0.06 -27.65 -3.51
C GLY A 154 1.02 -27.04 -4.41
N VAL A 155 2.24 -26.87 -3.92
CA VAL A 155 3.37 -26.32 -4.68
C VAL A 155 4.02 -27.39 -5.55
#